data_78ed6f764248f9680a551a15b166c4bd
#
_entry.id   78ed6f764248f9680a551a15b166c4bd
#
_cell.length_a   1.000
_cell.length_b   1.000
_cell.length_c   1.000
_cell.angle_alpha   90.00
_cell.angle_beta   90.00
_cell.angle_gamma   90.00
#
_symmetry.space_group_name_H-M   'P 1'
#
loop_
_entity.id
_entity.type
_entity.pdbx_description
1 polymer ?
#
loop_
_entity_poly.entity_id
_entity_poly.type
_entity_poly.pdbx_seq_one_letter_code
_entity_poly.pdbx_strand_id
1 'polypeptide(L)'
;EEQKLLKTSTKEFLESKSPLSALRILRDNGFETYDKDLWTEMVEMGWTALIIPEKYNGLNFGYVGLGQVLEEMGRKLTVSPILSSVLMSSTLISLSKNESLKTKLFQEIMNGSKLISVAHEEGNYHNPEISKTTLKKDNDGFILSGEKKFVLDGSVSNYFIVSAIDDSNKNISICLVDAKAVGIKHNHKVHMDSRTYSDITFDLSLIHISEPTR
;
A
#
# COMPACT_ATOMS: atom_id res chain seq x y z
N GLU A 1 -21.03 17.15 10.03
CA GLU A 1 -21.14 18.17 8.96
C GLU A 1 -19.91 18.10 8.04
N GLU A 2 -18.69 18.08 8.57
CA GLU A 2 -17.43 17.97 7.84
C GLU A 2 -17.36 16.73 6.94
N GLN A 3 -17.81 15.56 7.43
CA GLN A 3 -17.83 14.33 6.63
C GLN A 3 -18.76 14.44 5.42
N LYS A 4 -19.90 15.17 5.54
CA LYS A 4 -20.79 15.43 4.41
C LYS A 4 -20.16 16.36 3.40
N LEU A 5 -19.44 17.37 3.88
CA LEU A 5 -18.69 18.28 3.00
C LEU A 5 -17.59 17.53 2.25
N LEU A 6 -16.81 16.69 2.94
CA LEU A 6 -15.80 15.85 2.31
C LEU A 6 -16.42 14.96 1.23
N LYS A 7 -17.54 14.29 1.53
CA LYS A 7 -18.23 13.44 0.56
C LYS A 7 -18.69 14.23 -0.66
N THR A 8 -19.28 15.40 -0.45
CA THR A 8 -19.80 16.24 -1.54
C THR A 8 -18.65 16.74 -2.43
N SER A 9 -17.57 17.28 -1.84
CA SER A 9 -16.40 17.74 -2.59
C SER A 9 -15.71 16.59 -3.34
N THR A 10 -15.61 15.40 -2.71
CA THR A 10 -15.09 14.20 -3.36
C THR A 10 -15.92 13.79 -4.56
N LYS A 11 -17.24 13.80 -4.42
CA LYS A 11 -18.15 13.49 -5.52
C LYS A 11 -17.96 14.44 -6.69
N GLU A 12 -17.99 15.76 -6.45
CA GLU A 12 -17.82 16.78 -7.48
C GLU A 12 -16.46 16.65 -8.18
N PHE A 13 -15.40 16.47 -7.41
CA PHE A 13 -14.06 16.23 -7.95
C PHE A 13 -14.02 15.01 -8.88
N LEU A 14 -14.51 13.86 -8.44
CA LEU A 14 -14.49 12.63 -9.22
C LEU A 14 -15.44 12.66 -10.43
N GLU A 15 -16.54 13.38 -10.34
CA GLU A 15 -17.42 13.64 -11.50
C GLU A 15 -16.68 14.38 -12.62
N SER A 16 -15.84 15.31 -12.26
CA SER A 16 -15.06 16.11 -13.20
C SER A 16 -13.82 15.37 -13.71
N LYS A 17 -13.09 14.66 -12.83
CA LYS A 17 -11.73 14.17 -13.10
C LYS A 17 -11.63 12.66 -13.38
N SER A 18 -12.61 11.87 -12.94
CA SER A 18 -12.59 10.41 -13.07
C SER A 18 -13.86 9.86 -13.73
N PRO A 19 -14.11 10.20 -15.01
CA PRO A 19 -15.22 9.60 -15.74
C PRO A 19 -14.96 8.10 -15.94
N LEU A 20 -16.02 7.28 -16.10
CA LEU A 20 -15.91 5.84 -16.33
C LEU A 20 -15.04 5.45 -17.54
N SER A 21 -14.89 6.35 -18.49
CA SER A 21 -13.96 6.17 -19.62
C SER A 21 -12.49 6.17 -19.19
N ALA A 22 -12.14 6.83 -18.06
CA ALA A 22 -10.75 6.84 -17.58
C ALA A 22 -10.26 5.43 -17.22
N LEU A 23 -11.08 4.60 -16.56
CA LEU A 23 -10.73 3.20 -16.31
C LEU A 23 -10.46 2.43 -17.60
N ARG A 24 -11.28 2.64 -18.63
CA ARG A 24 -11.10 1.98 -19.93
C ARG A 24 -9.80 2.41 -20.61
N ILE A 25 -9.46 3.68 -20.53
CA ILE A 25 -8.20 4.23 -21.07
C ILE A 25 -7.00 3.59 -20.36
N LEU A 26 -7.00 3.53 -19.03
CA LEU A 26 -5.93 2.87 -18.26
C LEU A 26 -5.78 1.40 -18.66
N ARG A 27 -6.90 0.68 -18.77
CA ARG A 27 -6.91 -0.72 -19.19
C ARG A 27 -6.37 -0.91 -20.61
N ASP A 28 -6.82 -0.10 -21.56
CA ASP A 28 -6.54 -0.28 -22.98
C ASP A 28 -5.14 0.23 -23.35
N ASN A 29 -4.54 1.13 -22.55
CA ASN A 29 -3.17 1.64 -22.71
C ASN A 29 -2.08 0.75 -22.08
N GLY A 30 -2.34 -0.55 -21.89
CA GLY A 30 -1.34 -1.49 -21.37
C GLY A 30 -1.40 -1.70 -19.87
N PHE A 31 -2.56 -1.45 -19.27
CA PHE A 31 -2.84 -1.63 -17.84
C PHE A 31 -1.96 -0.77 -16.93
N GLU A 32 -1.89 0.52 -17.22
CA GLU A 32 -1.37 1.46 -16.25
C GLU A 32 -2.15 1.33 -14.94
N THR A 33 -1.43 1.18 -13.84
CA THR A 33 -2.02 0.84 -12.55
C THR A 33 -2.87 1.98 -11.99
N TYR A 34 -2.57 3.22 -12.35
CA TYR A 34 -3.32 4.42 -11.98
C TYR A 34 -2.88 5.63 -12.81
N ASP A 35 -3.74 6.64 -12.88
CA ASP A 35 -3.44 7.92 -13.48
C ASP A 35 -2.60 8.78 -12.52
N LYS A 36 -1.39 9.16 -12.93
CA LYS A 36 -0.44 9.91 -12.10
C LYS A 36 -0.86 11.35 -11.87
N ASP A 37 -1.52 11.97 -12.84
CA ASP A 37 -1.98 13.34 -12.72
C ASP A 37 -3.16 13.39 -11.75
N LEU A 38 -4.11 12.47 -11.88
CA LEU A 38 -5.20 12.30 -10.94
C LEU A 38 -4.69 11.99 -9.52
N TRP A 39 -3.65 11.16 -9.40
CA TRP A 39 -3.01 10.88 -8.10
C TRP A 39 -2.44 12.14 -7.47
N THR A 40 -1.76 12.99 -8.23
CA THR A 40 -1.23 14.26 -7.76
C THR A 40 -2.34 15.18 -7.24
N GLU A 41 -3.45 15.27 -7.97
CA GLU A 41 -4.61 16.04 -7.53
C GLU A 41 -5.25 15.46 -6.24
N MET A 42 -5.29 14.14 -6.08
CA MET A 42 -5.76 13.48 -4.83
C MET A 42 -4.85 13.79 -3.64
N VAL A 43 -3.54 13.87 -3.86
CA VAL A 43 -2.55 14.31 -2.85
C VAL A 43 -2.80 15.76 -2.45
N GLU A 44 -3.01 16.65 -3.41
CA GLU A 44 -3.31 18.06 -3.17
C GLU A 44 -4.64 18.27 -2.43
N MET A 45 -5.62 17.41 -2.66
CA MET A 45 -6.88 17.35 -1.92
C MET A 45 -6.72 16.85 -0.47
N GLY A 46 -5.51 16.40 -0.09
CA GLY A 46 -5.20 15.89 1.24
C GLY A 46 -5.71 14.48 1.54
N TRP A 47 -6.17 13.73 0.53
CA TRP A 47 -6.74 12.40 0.77
C TRP A 47 -5.72 11.39 1.31
N THR A 48 -4.46 11.59 1.00
CA THR A 48 -3.34 10.77 1.51
C THR A 48 -3.04 11.02 2.99
N ALA A 49 -3.50 12.13 3.56
CA ALA A 49 -3.27 12.52 4.94
C ALA A 49 -4.45 12.21 5.89
N LEU A 50 -5.62 11.77 5.35
CA LEU A 50 -6.88 11.68 6.09
C LEU A 50 -6.82 10.87 7.38
N ILE A 51 -6.10 9.73 7.39
CA ILE A 51 -6.02 8.85 8.56
C ILE A 51 -4.71 8.98 9.35
N ILE A 52 -3.81 9.82 8.88
CA ILE A 52 -2.52 10.02 9.53
C ILE A 52 -2.68 10.99 10.71
N PRO A 53 -2.14 10.66 11.91
CA PRO A 53 -2.29 11.52 13.08
C PRO A 53 -1.62 12.89 12.93
N GLU A 54 -2.19 13.90 13.58
CA GLU A 54 -1.69 15.29 13.57
C GLU A 54 -0.24 15.42 14.02
N LYS A 55 0.21 14.58 14.96
CA LYS A 55 1.62 14.57 15.41
C LYS A 55 2.63 14.28 14.30
N TYR A 56 2.18 13.74 13.16
CA TYR A 56 2.98 13.53 11.95
C TYR A 56 2.57 14.48 10.81
N ASN A 57 1.85 15.55 11.12
CA ASN A 57 1.26 16.52 10.21
C ASN A 57 0.14 15.95 9.32
N GLY A 58 -0.52 14.88 9.75
CA GLY A 58 -1.72 14.35 9.10
C GLY A 58 -2.98 15.11 9.49
N LEU A 59 -4.09 14.79 8.83
CA LEU A 59 -5.39 15.43 9.07
C LEU A 59 -6.18 14.79 10.21
N ASN A 60 -5.84 13.56 10.59
CA ASN A 60 -6.51 12.80 11.65
C ASN A 60 -8.04 12.76 11.52
N PHE A 61 -8.55 12.78 10.28
CA PHE A 61 -9.98 12.81 9.99
C PHE A 61 -10.64 11.44 10.22
N GLY A 62 -9.81 10.40 10.32
CA GLY A 62 -10.18 9.04 10.67
C GLY A 62 -10.71 8.20 9.51
N TYR A 63 -10.97 6.93 9.83
CA TYR A 63 -11.39 5.94 8.84
C TYR A 63 -12.78 6.20 8.24
N VAL A 64 -13.67 6.83 9.01
CA VAL A 64 -14.99 7.20 8.51
C VAL A 64 -14.88 8.25 7.43
N GLY A 65 -13.98 9.22 7.60
CA GLY A 65 -13.68 10.23 6.57
C GLY A 65 -13.10 9.61 5.32
N LEU A 66 -12.07 8.76 5.45
CA LEU A 66 -11.53 8.03 4.31
C LEU A 66 -12.58 7.14 3.62
N GLY A 67 -13.51 6.55 4.39
CA GLY A 67 -14.62 5.76 3.87
C GLY A 67 -15.55 6.56 2.95
N GLN A 68 -15.77 7.87 3.22
CA GLN A 68 -16.55 8.74 2.33
C GLN A 68 -15.87 8.91 0.97
N VAL A 69 -14.53 9.07 0.98
CA VAL A 69 -13.74 9.16 -0.25
C VAL A 69 -13.79 7.85 -1.03
N LEU A 70 -13.53 6.73 -0.37
CA LEU A 70 -13.54 5.41 -1.00
C LEU A 70 -14.91 5.02 -1.57
N GLU A 71 -16.01 5.42 -0.92
CA GLU A 71 -17.37 5.18 -1.43
C GLU A 71 -17.59 5.90 -2.76
N GLU A 72 -17.23 7.19 -2.85
CA GLU A 72 -17.39 7.94 -4.10
C GLU A 72 -16.43 7.47 -5.19
N MET A 73 -15.21 7.09 -4.83
CA MET A 73 -14.28 6.44 -5.77
C MET A 73 -14.84 5.13 -6.32
N GLY A 74 -15.49 4.31 -5.47
CA GLY A 74 -16.15 3.09 -5.89
C GLY A 74 -17.29 3.34 -6.87
N ARG A 75 -18.09 4.40 -6.67
CA ARG A 75 -19.17 4.81 -7.61
C ARG A 75 -18.65 5.16 -8.99
N LYS A 76 -17.44 5.67 -9.09
CA LYS A 76 -16.78 6.07 -10.35
C LYS A 76 -15.82 5.02 -10.89
N LEU A 77 -15.62 3.90 -10.18
CA LEU A 77 -14.61 2.89 -10.48
C LEU A 77 -13.20 3.51 -10.62
N THR A 78 -12.93 4.51 -9.80
CA THR A 78 -11.65 5.25 -9.82
C THR A 78 -10.52 4.35 -9.35
N VAL A 79 -9.52 4.16 -10.18
CA VAL A 79 -8.33 3.37 -9.85
C VAL A 79 -7.26 4.28 -9.26
N SER A 80 -6.84 3.97 -8.04
CA SER A 80 -5.74 4.69 -7.37
C SER A 80 -5.15 3.85 -6.25
N PRO A 81 -3.91 4.14 -5.80
CA PRO A 81 -3.26 3.43 -4.70
C PRO A 81 -3.72 3.88 -3.29
N ILE A 82 -4.86 4.57 -3.15
CA ILE A 82 -5.38 4.97 -1.83
C ILE A 82 -5.64 3.75 -0.94
N LEU A 83 -6.21 2.68 -1.49
CA LEU A 83 -6.52 1.50 -0.69
C LEU A 83 -5.24 0.83 -0.16
N SER A 84 -4.26 0.59 -1.01
CA SER A 84 -3.02 -0.10 -0.65
C SER A 84 -2.11 0.77 0.23
N SER A 85 -1.85 2.00 -0.20
CA SER A 85 -0.86 2.86 0.43
C SER A 85 -1.44 3.67 1.59
N VAL A 86 -2.62 4.29 1.42
CA VAL A 86 -3.20 5.13 2.47
C VAL A 86 -3.91 4.28 3.51
N LEU A 87 -4.89 3.43 3.12
CA LEU A 87 -5.65 2.68 4.13
C LEU A 87 -4.80 1.57 4.76
N MET A 88 -4.33 0.61 3.95
CA MET A 88 -3.68 -0.59 4.48
C MET A 88 -2.30 -0.29 5.08
N SER A 89 -1.43 0.36 4.32
CA SER A 89 -0.05 0.58 4.75
C SER A 89 0.05 1.60 5.87
N SER A 90 -0.68 2.74 5.83
CA SER A 90 -0.63 3.70 6.93
C SER A 90 -1.19 3.13 8.23
N THR A 91 -2.23 2.26 8.13
CA THR A 91 -2.75 1.56 9.32
C THR A 91 -1.68 0.68 9.95
N LEU A 92 -0.98 -0.14 9.19
CA LEU A 92 0.09 -0.99 9.72
C LEU A 92 1.28 -0.18 10.24
N ILE A 93 1.68 0.88 9.54
CA ILE A 93 2.74 1.80 9.98
C ILE A 93 2.38 2.43 11.32
N SER A 94 1.11 2.79 11.54
CA SER A 94 0.65 3.40 12.80
C SER A 94 0.87 2.49 14.02
N LEU A 95 0.83 1.17 13.82
CA LEU A 95 1.05 0.16 14.86
C LEU A 95 2.54 -0.07 15.18
N SER A 96 3.45 0.40 14.35
CA SER A 96 4.89 0.28 14.60
C SER A 96 5.30 1.04 15.87
N LYS A 97 6.32 0.54 16.56
CA LYS A 97 6.96 1.23 17.70
C LYS A 97 8.10 2.16 17.28
N ASN A 98 8.53 2.09 16.02
CA ASN A 98 9.62 2.90 15.51
C ASN A 98 9.12 4.29 15.06
N GLU A 99 9.22 5.27 15.95
CA GLU A 99 8.73 6.64 15.69
C GLU A 99 9.45 7.35 14.54
N SER A 100 10.75 7.11 14.37
CA SER A 100 11.53 7.69 13.26
C SER A 100 11.02 7.16 11.92
N LEU A 101 10.78 5.85 11.84
CA LEU A 101 10.23 5.21 10.65
C LEU A 101 8.83 5.72 10.33
N LYS A 102 7.95 5.81 11.34
CA LYS A 102 6.60 6.37 11.17
C LYS A 102 6.66 7.76 10.57
N THR A 103 7.45 8.65 11.16
CA THR A 103 7.58 10.03 10.70
C THR A 103 8.00 10.08 9.23
N LYS A 104 9.03 9.30 8.85
CA LYS A 104 9.50 9.25 7.47
C LYS A 104 8.43 8.74 6.52
N LEU A 105 7.87 7.55 6.80
CA LEU A 105 6.93 6.90 5.88
C LEU A 105 5.61 7.66 5.76
N PHE A 106 5.11 8.26 6.84
CA PHE A 106 3.90 9.09 6.76
C PHE A 106 4.12 10.34 5.90
N GLN A 107 5.27 10.99 6.01
CA GLN A 107 5.61 12.12 5.11
C GLN A 107 5.67 11.68 3.64
N GLU A 108 6.30 10.53 3.36
CA GLU A 108 6.41 9.99 2.01
C GLU A 108 5.05 9.57 1.42
N ILE A 109 4.12 9.05 2.25
CA ILE A 109 2.75 8.73 1.83
C ILE A 109 1.94 10.00 1.61
N MET A 110 1.98 10.94 2.56
CA MET A 110 1.19 12.17 2.49
C MET A 110 1.51 13.02 1.27
N ASN A 111 2.80 13.13 0.91
CA ASN A 111 3.23 13.88 -0.27
C ASN A 111 3.16 13.07 -1.58
N GLY A 112 2.68 11.82 -1.51
CA GLY A 112 2.51 10.95 -2.67
C GLY A 112 3.81 10.46 -3.32
N SER A 113 4.98 10.75 -2.73
CA SER A 113 6.29 10.42 -3.34
C SER A 113 6.64 8.95 -3.27
N LYS A 114 6.04 8.21 -2.34
CA LYS A 114 6.22 6.76 -2.18
C LYS A 114 4.88 6.06 -2.03
N LEU A 115 4.75 4.98 -2.78
CA LEU A 115 3.64 4.04 -2.65
C LEU A 115 4.12 2.81 -1.89
N ILE A 116 3.30 2.35 -0.97
CA ILE A 116 3.62 1.21 -0.11
C ILE A 116 2.47 0.21 -0.20
N SER A 117 2.79 -1.05 -0.42
CA SER A 117 1.80 -2.13 -0.46
C SER A 117 2.05 -3.16 0.62
N VAL A 118 0.96 -3.79 1.06
CA VAL A 118 1.01 -4.87 2.04
C VAL A 118 1.12 -6.20 1.31
N ALA A 119 2.17 -6.95 1.59
CA ALA A 119 2.47 -8.26 1.04
C ALA A 119 2.32 -9.31 2.15
N HIS A 120 1.09 -9.81 2.33
CA HIS A 120 0.73 -10.73 3.41
C HIS A 120 0.30 -12.11 2.88
N GLU A 121 -0.57 -12.14 1.87
CA GLU A 121 -1.18 -13.37 1.38
C GLU A 121 -0.18 -14.35 0.76
N GLU A 122 -0.40 -15.63 1.00
CA GLU A 122 0.36 -16.74 0.41
C GLU A 122 -0.61 -17.84 -0.07
N GLY A 123 -0.29 -18.49 -1.18
CA GLY A 123 -1.18 -19.54 -1.72
C GLY A 123 -2.37 -18.99 -2.50
N ASN A 124 -3.42 -19.81 -2.65
CA ASN A 124 -4.55 -19.52 -3.54
C ASN A 124 -5.83 -19.11 -2.80
N TYR A 125 -5.78 -19.01 -1.47
CA TYR A 125 -6.91 -18.61 -0.62
C TYR A 125 -6.40 -17.84 0.59
N HIS A 126 -7.27 -17.02 1.14
CA HIS A 126 -6.96 -16.22 2.34
C HIS A 126 -6.71 -17.14 3.54
N ASN A 127 -5.52 -17.03 4.13
CA ASN A 127 -5.17 -17.70 5.38
C ASN A 127 -4.15 -16.86 6.17
N PRO A 128 -4.61 -15.94 7.02
CA PRO A 128 -3.75 -14.99 7.71
C PRO A 128 -2.85 -15.63 8.79
N GLU A 129 -3.15 -16.86 9.19
CA GLU A 129 -2.40 -17.55 10.25
C GLU A 129 -1.18 -18.33 9.72
N ILE A 130 -1.14 -18.56 8.42
CA ILE A 130 -0.05 -19.35 7.81
C ILE A 130 0.86 -18.44 7.00
N SER A 131 2.10 -18.29 7.43
CA SER A 131 3.18 -17.76 6.62
C SER A 131 4.24 -18.82 6.36
N LYS A 132 4.67 -18.93 5.11
CA LYS A 132 5.81 -19.76 4.69
C LYS A 132 7.03 -18.91 4.35
N THR A 133 6.82 -17.61 4.15
CA THR A 133 7.91 -16.65 3.97
C THR A 133 8.68 -16.56 5.25
N THR A 134 10.00 -16.69 5.16
CA THR A 134 10.92 -16.74 6.31
C THR A 134 11.83 -15.52 6.34
N LEU A 135 12.14 -15.10 7.55
CA LEU A 135 13.07 -14.03 7.87
C LEU A 135 14.21 -14.61 8.69
N LYS A 136 15.44 -14.57 8.17
CA LYS A 136 16.63 -15.06 8.85
C LYS A 136 17.62 -13.92 9.08
N LYS A 137 18.12 -13.80 10.29
CA LYS A 137 19.19 -12.84 10.58
C LYS A 137 20.49 -13.30 9.91
N ASP A 138 21.18 -12.38 9.26
CA ASP A 138 22.51 -12.55 8.68
C ASP A 138 23.46 -11.50 9.23
N ASN A 139 24.77 -11.61 8.93
CA ASN A 139 25.82 -10.72 9.47
C ASN A 139 25.54 -9.24 9.17
N ASP A 140 25.06 -8.94 7.97
CA ASP A 140 24.86 -7.57 7.46
C ASP A 140 23.39 -7.11 7.46
N GLY A 141 22.47 -7.93 8.01
CA GLY A 141 21.04 -7.58 8.01
C GLY A 141 20.13 -8.80 8.18
N PHE A 142 19.12 -8.87 7.33
CA PHE A 142 18.19 -9.99 7.33
C PHE A 142 17.97 -10.50 5.91
N ILE A 143 17.84 -11.80 5.79
CA ILE A 143 17.51 -12.49 4.54
C ILE A 143 16.04 -12.86 4.56
N LEU A 144 15.32 -12.40 3.54
CA LEU A 144 13.92 -12.73 3.32
C LEU A 144 13.81 -13.75 2.18
N SER A 145 13.04 -14.82 2.41
CA SER A 145 12.82 -15.89 1.43
C SER A 145 11.39 -16.36 1.44
N GLY A 146 10.76 -16.46 0.28
CA GLY A 146 9.38 -16.90 0.12
C GLY A 146 8.64 -16.21 -1.03
N GLU A 147 7.33 -16.34 -1.03
CA GLU A 147 6.46 -15.76 -2.05
C GLU A 147 5.23 -15.14 -1.40
N LYS A 148 4.85 -13.94 -1.85
CA LYS A 148 3.59 -13.28 -1.52
C LYS A 148 2.74 -13.13 -2.76
N LYS A 149 1.43 -13.35 -2.61
CA LYS A 149 0.48 -13.33 -3.71
C LYS A 149 -0.54 -12.23 -3.54
N PHE A 150 -1.16 -11.85 -4.65
CA PHE A 150 -2.24 -10.85 -4.66
C PHE A 150 -1.86 -9.53 -4.00
N VAL A 151 -0.59 -9.09 -4.13
CA VAL A 151 -0.15 -7.81 -3.58
C VAL A 151 -0.77 -6.68 -4.41
N LEU A 152 -1.76 -6.00 -3.82
CA LEU A 152 -2.47 -4.90 -4.46
C LEU A 152 -1.51 -3.74 -4.75
N ASP A 153 -1.56 -3.21 -5.98
CA ASP A 153 -0.68 -2.15 -6.50
C ASP A 153 0.83 -2.47 -6.37
N GLY A 154 1.18 -3.76 -6.26
CA GLY A 154 2.56 -4.21 -6.09
C GLY A 154 3.48 -3.82 -7.26
N SER A 155 2.94 -3.61 -8.46
CA SER A 155 3.70 -3.21 -9.66
C SER A 155 4.26 -1.78 -9.57
N VAL A 156 3.64 -0.92 -8.80
CA VAL A 156 3.99 0.51 -8.67
C VAL A 156 4.53 0.89 -7.30
N SER A 157 4.56 -0.06 -6.38
CA SER A 157 5.03 0.18 -5.02
C SER A 157 6.53 0.41 -4.94
N ASN A 158 6.92 1.33 -4.07
CA ASN A 158 8.30 1.61 -3.73
C ASN A 158 8.78 0.72 -2.57
N TYR A 159 7.86 0.38 -1.66
CA TYR A 159 8.13 -0.49 -0.53
C TYR A 159 7.01 -1.52 -0.37
N PHE A 160 7.37 -2.66 0.20
CA PHE A 160 6.45 -3.67 0.67
C PHE A 160 6.51 -3.79 2.19
N ILE A 161 5.34 -3.84 2.83
CA ILE A 161 5.20 -4.29 4.22
C ILE A 161 4.94 -5.79 4.15
N VAL A 162 5.92 -6.60 4.54
CA VAL A 162 5.91 -8.06 4.37
C VAL A 162 5.78 -8.74 5.72
N SER A 163 4.84 -9.68 5.83
CA SER A 163 4.78 -10.61 6.96
C SER A 163 5.69 -11.81 6.70
N ALA A 164 6.50 -12.21 7.66
CA ALA A 164 7.39 -13.38 7.54
C ALA A 164 7.56 -14.07 8.90
N ILE A 165 7.88 -15.36 8.90
CA ILE A 165 8.26 -16.08 10.11
C ILE A 165 9.72 -15.79 10.43
N ASP A 166 9.97 -15.24 11.59
CA ASP A 166 11.32 -15.06 12.11
C ASP A 166 11.88 -16.44 12.53
N ASP A 167 12.96 -16.83 11.87
CA ASP A 167 13.60 -18.14 12.10
C ASP A 167 14.10 -18.31 13.53
N SER A 168 14.43 -17.22 14.21
CA SER A 168 15.00 -17.26 15.57
C SER A 168 13.97 -17.61 16.65
N ASN A 169 12.74 -17.17 16.51
CA ASN A 169 11.70 -17.31 17.53
C ASN A 169 10.38 -17.88 17.03
N LYS A 170 10.29 -18.15 15.72
CA LYS A 170 9.12 -18.71 15.03
C LYS A 170 7.84 -17.83 15.11
N ASN A 171 7.98 -16.58 15.46
CA ASN A 171 6.88 -15.62 15.46
C ASN A 171 6.76 -14.92 14.10
N ILE A 172 5.58 -14.38 13.82
CA ILE A 172 5.39 -13.52 12.66
C ILE A 172 6.04 -12.16 12.95
N SER A 173 6.90 -11.75 12.07
CA SER A 173 7.53 -10.42 12.03
C SER A 173 7.05 -9.65 10.82
N ILE A 174 6.91 -8.34 10.97
CA ILE A 174 6.54 -7.44 9.89
C ILE A 174 7.77 -6.63 9.51
N CYS A 175 8.15 -6.68 8.24
CA CYS A 175 9.32 -5.99 7.73
C CYS A 175 8.96 -5.05 6.57
N LEU A 176 9.69 -3.93 6.49
CA LEU A 176 9.64 -3.01 5.36
C LEU A 176 10.74 -3.39 4.38
N VAL A 177 10.39 -3.58 3.13
CA VAL A 177 11.30 -4.06 2.08
C VAL A 177 11.27 -3.09 0.91
N ASP A 178 12.43 -2.64 0.44
CA ASP A 178 12.52 -1.86 -0.80
C ASP A 178 12.13 -2.75 -1.98
N ALA A 179 11.16 -2.30 -2.78
CA ALA A 179 10.66 -3.08 -3.91
C ALA A 179 11.71 -3.35 -5.00
N LYS A 180 12.82 -2.60 -4.97
CA LYS A 180 13.96 -2.74 -5.90
C LYS A 180 15.14 -3.50 -5.30
N ALA A 181 15.00 -4.05 -4.08
CA ALA A 181 16.08 -4.82 -3.47
C ALA A 181 16.48 -6.03 -4.33
N VAL A 182 17.75 -6.35 -4.29
CA VAL A 182 18.29 -7.50 -5.04
C VAL A 182 17.62 -8.79 -4.58
N GLY A 183 17.26 -9.66 -5.52
CA GLY A 183 16.57 -10.93 -5.24
C GLY A 183 15.05 -10.82 -5.19
N ILE A 184 14.47 -9.66 -5.42
CA ILE A 184 13.01 -9.51 -5.54
C ILE A 184 12.59 -9.68 -6.99
N LYS A 185 11.64 -10.59 -7.23
CA LYS A 185 11.03 -10.81 -8.53
C LYS A 185 9.55 -10.46 -8.46
N HIS A 186 9.07 -9.74 -9.48
CA HIS A 186 7.69 -9.29 -9.61
C HIS A 186 7.01 -10.04 -10.76
N ASN A 187 5.85 -10.62 -10.49
CA ASN A 187 4.98 -11.18 -11.50
C ASN A 187 3.63 -10.44 -11.47
N HIS A 188 3.48 -9.49 -12.38
CA HIS A 188 2.29 -8.65 -12.45
C HIS A 188 1.14 -9.38 -13.12
N LYS A 189 -0.06 -9.24 -12.56
CA LYS A 189 -1.28 -9.84 -13.06
C LYS A 189 -2.38 -8.79 -13.15
N VAL A 190 -3.15 -8.87 -14.22
CA VAL A 190 -4.36 -8.08 -14.39
C VAL A 190 -5.55 -8.97 -14.01
N HIS A 191 -6.39 -8.45 -13.13
CA HIS A 191 -7.58 -9.15 -12.70
C HIS A 191 -8.82 -8.69 -13.48
N MET A 192 -9.93 -9.41 -13.28
CA MET A 192 -11.20 -9.16 -13.98
C MET A 192 -11.75 -7.76 -13.72
N ASP A 193 -11.45 -7.17 -12.55
CA ASP A 193 -11.80 -5.81 -12.16
C ASP A 193 -10.92 -4.73 -12.81
N SER A 194 -10.03 -5.11 -13.73
CA SER A 194 -9.04 -4.26 -14.37
C SER A 194 -8.00 -3.64 -13.43
N ARG A 195 -7.88 -4.14 -12.19
CA ARG A 195 -6.82 -3.75 -11.26
C ARG A 195 -5.61 -4.65 -11.41
N THR A 196 -4.45 -4.10 -11.07
CA THR A 196 -3.20 -4.85 -11.10
C THR A 196 -2.86 -5.37 -9.70
N TYR A 197 -2.48 -6.64 -9.66
CA TYR A 197 -1.92 -7.29 -8.50
C TYR A 197 -0.57 -7.91 -8.87
N SER A 198 0.26 -8.16 -7.88
CA SER A 198 1.55 -8.78 -8.13
C SER A 198 1.74 -9.98 -7.21
N ASP A 199 2.31 -11.04 -7.77
CA ASP A 199 2.98 -12.05 -6.95
C ASP A 199 4.44 -11.60 -6.81
N ILE A 200 4.94 -11.57 -5.59
CA ILE A 200 6.29 -11.12 -5.25
C ILE A 200 7.07 -12.29 -4.69
N THR A 201 8.18 -12.63 -5.34
CA THR A 201 9.10 -13.65 -4.84
C THR A 201 10.32 -12.99 -4.23
N PHE A 202 10.67 -13.42 -3.02
CA PHE A 202 11.87 -13.02 -2.29
C PHE A 202 12.87 -14.20 -2.38
N ASP A 203 13.92 -14.01 -3.16
CA ASP A 203 14.95 -15.03 -3.40
C ASP A 203 16.24 -14.61 -2.67
N LEU A 204 16.34 -14.95 -1.39
CA LEU A 204 17.44 -14.57 -0.51
C LEU A 204 17.72 -13.06 -0.51
N SER A 205 16.65 -12.28 -0.52
CA SER A 205 16.75 -10.83 -0.56
C SER A 205 17.34 -10.30 0.74
N LEU A 206 18.51 -9.68 0.66
CA LEU A 206 19.10 -8.97 1.79
C LEU A 206 18.30 -7.69 2.04
N ILE A 207 17.70 -7.58 3.21
CA ILE A 207 16.91 -6.42 3.61
C ILE A 207 17.50 -5.76 4.84
N HIS A 208 17.59 -4.44 4.82
CA HIS A 208 17.89 -3.66 5.99
C HIS A 208 16.56 -3.30 6.67
N ILE A 209 16.23 -4.02 7.73
CA ILE A 209 15.00 -3.80 8.47
C ILE A 209 15.21 -2.63 9.43
N SER A 210 14.31 -1.66 9.39
CA SER A 210 14.01 -0.90 10.57
C SER A 210 13.12 -1.77 11.46
N GLU A 211 13.69 -2.39 12.45
CA GLU A 211 13.21 -3.35 13.46
C GLU A 211 11.81 -3.98 13.25
N PRO A 212 11.70 -5.32 13.32
CA PRO A 212 10.42 -6.00 13.27
C PRO A 212 9.54 -5.52 14.42
N THR A 213 8.35 -5.02 14.12
CA THR A 213 7.32 -4.76 15.13
C THR A 213 6.83 -6.10 15.68
N ARG A 214 7.07 -6.31 16.97
CA ARG A 214 6.51 -7.45 17.72
C ARG A 214 5.09 -7.14 18.13
#